data_808aab9ad98452e87025465f97f0baf5
#
_entry.id   808aab9ad98452e87025465f97f0baf5
#
_cell.length_a   1.000
_cell.length_b   1.000
_cell.length_c   1.000
_cell.angle_alpha   90.00
_cell.angle_beta   90.00
_cell.angle_gamma   90.00
#
_symmetry.space_group_name_H-M   'P 1'
#
loop_
_entity.id
_entity.type
_entity.pdbx_description
1 polymer ?
#
loop_
_entity_poly.entity_id
_entity_poly.type
_entity_poly.pdbx_seq_one_letter_code
_entity_poly.pdbx_strand_id
1 'polypeptide(L)'
;MGTTAKKLKSRNIIGDRIREARRLFVPPLTQDQVSGRLAKLGVQLDRVALAKVESGLRCAFDFEVRALSTVLKVDANWLLGIATHAKDGGS
;
A
#
# COMPACT_ATOMS: atom_id res chain seq x y z
N MET A 1 -0.53 -27.46 -10.14
CA MET A 1 -1.20 -26.80 -9.40
C MET A 1 -2.06 -25.76 -9.93
N GLY A 2 -3.28 -26.03 -10.00
CA GLY A 2 -4.24 -25.11 -10.47
C GLY A 2 -4.29 -23.82 -9.68
N THR A 3 -3.53 -23.80 -8.65
CA THR A 3 -3.49 -22.62 -7.80
C THR A 3 -2.77 -21.46 -8.41
N THR A 4 -2.17 -21.65 -9.57
CA THR A 4 -1.40 -20.59 -10.18
C THR A 4 -2.20 -19.30 -10.38
N ALA A 5 -3.41 -19.45 -10.88
CA ALA A 5 -4.22 -18.26 -11.12
C ALA A 5 -4.52 -17.52 -9.84
N LYS A 6 -4.80 -18.23 -8.77
CA LYS A 6 -5.07 -17.59 -7.50
C LYS A 6 -3.86 -16.88 -6.97
N LYS A 7 -2.69 -17.46 -7.18
CA LYS A 7 -1.47 -16.81 -6.73
C LYS A 7 -1.21 -15.52 -7.46
N LEU A 8 -1.57 -15.47 -8.74
CA LEU A 8 -1.42 -14.23 -9.48
C LEU A 8 -2.26 -13.14 -8.87
N LYS A 9 -3.48 -13.45 -8.46
CA LYS A 9 -4.32 -12.47 -7.80
C LYS A 9 -3.68 -12.04 -6.50
N SER A 10 -3.10 -12.99 -5.77
CA SER A 10 -2.49 -12.68 -4.49
C SER A 10 -1.30 -11.75 -4.61
N ARG A 11 -0.71 -11.65 -5.79
CA ARG A 11 0.44 -10.78 -5.98
C ARG A 11 0.11 -9.32 -5.79
N ASN A 12 -1.15 -8.97 -5.85
CA ASN A 12 -1.53 -7.57 -5.70
C ASN A 12 -2.03 -7.27 -4.30
N ILE A 13 -1.51 -7.99 -3.32
CA ILE A 13 -1.91 -7.76 -1.95
C ILE A 13 -1.64 -6.32 -1.54
N ILE A 14 -0.47 -5.82 -1.87
CA ILE A 14 -0.10 -4.48 -1.40
C ILE A 14 -1.02 -3.42 -1.99
N GLY A 15 -1.40 -3.57 -3.25
CA GLY A 15 -2.31 -2.61 -3.87
C GLY A 15 -3.65 -2.55 -3.14
N ASP A 16 -4.21 -3.71 -2.86
CA ASP A 16 -5.47 -3.77 -2.15
C ASP A 16 -5.35 -3.20 -0.75
N ARG A 17 -4.24 -3.48 -0.07
CA ARG A 17 -4.04 -3.00 1.29
C ARG A 17 -3.83 -1.50 1.34
N ILE A 18 -3.16 -0.93 0.35
CA ILE A 18 -3.03 0.53 0.26
C ILE A 18 -4.41 1.16 0.15
N ARG A 19 -5.24 0.63 -0.73
CA ARG A 19 -6.59 1.16 -0.91
C ARG A 19 -7.39 1.03 0.37
N GLU A 20 -7.29 -0.11 1.02
CA GLU A 20 -8.00 -0.33 2.28
C GLU A 20 -7.54 0.66 3.34
N ALA A 21 -6.23 0.86 3.46
CA ALA A 21 -5.69 1.78 4.46
C ALA A 21 -6.14 3.22 4.21
N ARG A 22 -6.18 3.64 2.93
CA ARG A 22 -6.66 4.97 2.62
C ARG A 22 -8.08 5.17 3.13
N ARG A 23 -8.89 4.13 3.01
CA ARG A 23 -10.30 4.20 3.40
C ARG A 23 -10.53 4.18 4.90
N LEU A 24 -9.51 3.81 5.66
CA LEU A 24 -9.63 3.84 7.12
C LEU A 24 -9.53 5.24 7.69
N PHE A 25 -9.04 6.19 6.91
CA PHE A 25 -9.01 7.58 7.35
C PHE A 25 -10.41 8.19 7.25
N VAL A 26 -10.68 9.17 8.08
CA VAL A 26 -11.98 9.85 8.10
C VAL A 26 -11.72 11.34 7.97
N PRO A 27 -12.03 11.93 6.80
CA PRO A 27 -12.50 11.26 5.58
C PRO A 27 -11.38 10.47 4.92
N PRO A 28 -11.72 9.56 4.02
CA PRO A 28 -10.70 8.74 3.36
C PRO A 28 -9.68 9.58 2.61
N LEU A 29 -8.44 9.11 2.61
CA LEU A 29 -7.39 9.78 1.87
C LEU A 29 -7.51 9.48 0.38
N THR A 30 -7.33 10.51 -0.42
CA THR A 30 -7.27 10.32 -1.88
C THR A 30 -5.88 9.88 -2.28
N GLN A 31 -5.76 9.37 -3.49
CA GLN A 31 -4.45 9.02 -4.02
C GLN A 31 -3.54 10.24 -4.11
N ASP A 32 -4.10 11.39 -4.48
CA ASP A 32 -3.34 12.63 -4.53
C ASP A 32 -2.78 13.00 -3.16
N GLN A 33 -3.59 12.86 -2.12
CA GLN A 33 -3.14 13.18 -0.77
C GLN A 33 -2.02 12.26 -0.32
N VAL A 34 -2.14 10.99 -0.61
CA VAL A 34 -1.10 10.03 -0.26
C VAL A 34 0.18 10.36 -1.03
N SER A 35 0.05 10.65 -2.31
CA SER A 35 1.18 11.00 -3.14
C SER A 35 1.89 12.24 -2.60
N GLY A 36 1.12 13.26 -2.20
CA GLY A 36 1.70 14.47 -1.63
C GLY A 36 2.44 14.21 -0.33
N ARG A 37 1.88 13.35 0.51
CA ARG A 37 2.56 13.01 1.77
C ARG A 37 3.83 12.21 1.54
N LEU A 38 3.82 11.33 0.53
CA LEU A 38 5.04 10.60 0.17
C LEU A 38 6.12 11.55 -0.31
N ALA A 39 5.74 12.55 -1.09
CA ALA A 39 6.71 13.52 -1.59
C ALA A 39 7.40 14.25 -0.45
N LYS A 40 6.69 14.52 0.62
CA LYS A 40 7.28 15.17 1.80
C LYS A 40 8.33 14.29 2.47
N LEU A 41 8.23 13.00 2.28
CA LEU A 41 9.22 12.05 2.79
C LEU A 41 10.35 11.81 1.79
N GLY A 42 10.33 12.50 0.66
CA GLY A 42 11.35 12.31 -0.36
C GLY A 42 11.08 11.15 -1.29
N VAL A 43 9.88 10.62 -1.28
CA VAL A 43 9.52 9.47 -2.12
C VAL A 43 8.66 9.95 -3.28
N GLN A 44 9.17 9.74 -4.50
CA GLN A 44 8.49 10.19 -5.71
C GLN A 44 7.57 9.09 -6.23
N LEU A 45 6.35 9.16 -5.83
CA LEU A 45 5.33 8.23 -6.28
C LEU A 45 4.07 9.05 -6.51
N ASP A 46 3.94 9.57 -7.73
CA ASP A 46 2.83 10.47 -8.02
C ASP A 46 1.52 9.69 -8.10
N ARG A 47 0.43 10.43 -8.31
CA ARG A 47 -0.90 9.82 -8.30
C ARG A 47 -1.03 8.71 -9.33
N VAL A 48 -0.47 8.90 -10.51
CA VAL A 48 -0.58 7.90 -11.58
C VAL A 48 0.20 6.64 -11.18
N ALA A 49 1.41 6.82 -10.67
CA ALA A 49 2.22 5.69 -10.23
C ALA A 49 1.56 4.96 -9.07
N LEU A 50 1.00 5.72 -8.12
CA LEU A 50 0.31 5.11 -7.00
C LEU A 50 -0.91 4.32 -7.47
N ALA A 51 -1.65 4.87 -8.41
CA ALA A 51 -2.80 4.16 -8.96
C ALA A 51 -2.38 2.85 -9.61
N LYS A 52 -1.23 2.84 -10.27
CA LYS A 52 -0.71 1.63 -10.89
C LYS A 52 -0.31 0.60 -9.84
N VAL A 53 0.26 1.05 -8.73
CA VAL A 53 0.58 0.14 -7.63
C VAL A 53 -0.70 -0.45 -7.07
N GLU A 54 -1.71 0.37 -6.86
CA GLU A 54 -2.98 -0.11 -6.30
C GLU A 54 -3.66 -1.11 -7.22
N SER A 55 -3.51 -0.95 -8.52
CA SER A 55 -4.15 -1.85 -9.48
C SER A 55 -3.28 -3.05 -9.84
N GLY A 56 -2.06 -3.11 -9.34
CA GLY A 56 -1.18 -4.23 -9.62
C GLY A 56 -0.39 -4.09 -10.90
N LEU A 57 -0.46 -2.94 -11.56
CA LEU A 57 0.27 -2.70 -12.80
C LEU A 57 1.72 -2.30 -12.58
N ARG A 58 2.08 -1.99 -11.34
CA ARG A 58 3.42 -1.58 -10.99
C ARG A 58 3.74 -2.12 -9.61
N CYS A 59 4.95 -2.63 -9.45
CA CYS A 59 5.42 -3.09 -8.14
C CYS A 59 5.86 -1.90 -7.30
N ALA A 60 5.73 -2.05 -5.99
CA ALA A 60 6.26 -1.08 -5.07
C ALA A 60 7.64 -1.54 -4.60
N PHE A 61 8.60 -0.63 -4.60
CA PHE A 61 9.92 -0.92 -4.08
C PHE A 61 9.90 -0.90 -2.56
N ASP A 62 10.91 -1.51 -1.96
CA ASP A 62 10.93 -1.65 -0.51
C ASP A 62 10.87 -0.30 0.21
N PHE A 63 11.60 0.71 -0.29
CA PHE A 63 11.57 2.01 0.35
C PHE A 63 10.21 2.69 0.16
N GLU A 64 9.51 2.36 -0.92
CA GLU A 64 8.16 2.87 -1.13
C GLU A 64 7.19 2.25 -0.16
N VAL A 65 7.33 0.94 0.09
CA VAL A 65 6.49 0.25 1.06
C VAL A 65 6.68 0.86 2.45
N ARG A 66 7.93 1.12 2.81
CA ARG A 66 8.21 1.72 4.10
C ARG A 66 7.58 3.10 4.24
N ALA A 67 7.71 3.91 3.20
CA ALA A 67 7.12 5.25 3.23
C ALA A 67 5.60 5.18 3.27
N LEU A 68 5.02 4.23 2.52
CA LEU A 68 3.57 4.04 2.53
C LEU A 68 3.08 3.64 3.91
N SER A 69 3.80 2.77 4.59
CA SER A 69 3.40 2.36 5.93
C SER A 69 3.39 3.57 6.87
N THR A 70 4.35 4.46 6.72
CA THR A 70 4.42 5.67 7.54
C THR A 70 3.26 6.61 7.23
N VAL A 71 3.03 6.88 5.95
CA VAL A 71 1.98 7.80 5.53
C VAL A 71 0.60 7.27 5.89
N LEU A 72 0.38 5.99 5.69
CA LEU A 72 -0.92 5.38 5.93
C LEU A 72 -1.10 4.93 7.37
N LYS A 73 -0.04 5.02 8.17
CA LYS A 73 -0.07 4.67 9.61
C LYS A 73 -0.49 3.22 9.81
N VAL A 74 0.08 2.34 9.01
CA VAL A 74 -0.14 0.91 9.13
C VAL A 74 1.19 0.19 9.17
N ASP A 75 1.16 -1.05 9.67
CA ASP A 75 2.34 -1.89 9.73
C ASP A 75 2.74 -2.30 8.31
N ALA A 76 4.02 -2.17 7.99
CA ALA A 76 4.53 -2.59 6.69
C ALA A 76 4.27 -4.08 6.46
N ASN A 77 4.35 -4.89 7.50
CA ASN A 77 4.05 -6.31 7.36
C ASN A 77 2.60 -6.57 6.96
N TRP A 78 1.70 -5.73 7.45
CA TRP A 78 0.31 -5.84 7.03
C TRP A 78 0.17 -5.46 5.55
N LEU A 79 0.86 -4.41 5.12
CA LEU A 79 0.82 -4.03 3.71
C LEU A 79 1.33 -5.16 2.82
N LEU A 80 2.32 -5.89 3.30
CA LEU A 80 2.90 -6.99 2.53
C LEU A 80 2.12 -8.30 2.66
N GLY A 81 1.05 -8.29 3.45
CA GLY A 81 0.23 -9.47 3.61
C GLY A 81 0.77 -10.47 4.60
N ILE A 82 1.77 -10.09 5.39
CA ILE A 82 2.37 -10.98 6.38
C ILE A 82 1.60 -10.95 7.68
N ALA A 83 1.21 -9.77 8.13
CA ALA A 83 0.47 -9.61 9.36
C ALA A 83 -1.00 -9.38 9.06
N THR A 84 -1.86 -9.77 10.00
CA THR A 84 -3.30 -9.65 9.83
C THR A 84 -3.85 -8.34 10.40
N HIS A 85 -3.07 -7.65 11.22
CA HIS A 85 -3.51 -6.40 11.83
C HIS A 85 -2.87 -5.22 11.12
N ALA A 86 -3.68 -4.23 10.80
CA ALA A 86 -3.21 -3.05 10.09
C ALA A 86 -2.28 -2.21 10.95
N LYS A 87 -2.50 -2.20 12.24
CA LYS A 87 -1.66 -1.42 13.12
C LYS A 87 -0.45 -2.20 13.54
N ASP A 88 0.57 -1.45 13.96
CA ASP A 88 1.78 -2.05 14.43
C ASP A 88 1.46 -3.13 15.43
N GLY A 89 2.02 -4.30 15.19
CA GLY A 89 1.73 -5.44 16.03
C GLY A 89 2.18 -5.26 17.45
N GLY A 90 3.13 -4.40 17.67
CA GLY A 90 3.58 -4.16 19.02
C GLY A 90 2.53 -3.51 19.88
N SER A 91 1.59 -2.94 19.26
CA SER A 91 0.57 -2.22 20.01
C SER A 91 -0.52 -3.13 20.45
#